data_4cb8e0c6fd1ba278c5de2bae86480ba5
#
_entry.id   4cb8e0c6fd1ba278c5de2bae86480ba5
#
_cell.length_a   1.000
_cell.length_b   1.000
_cell.length_c   1.000
_cell.angle_alpha   90.00
_cell.angle_beta   90.00
_cell.angle_gamma   90.00
#
_symmetry.space_group_name_H-M   'P 1'
#
loop_
_entity.id
_entity.type
_entity.pdbx_description
1 polymer ?
#
loop_
_entity_poly.entity_id
_entity_poly.type
_entity_poly.pdbx_seq_one_letter_code
_entity_poly.pdbx_strand_id
1 'polypeptide(L)'
;MPHNQELSIQGESKSISVKTILVVEDDTDIGSFLVQAISQETPHHAMLVTDGFQALKALTNIRPSLLILDYHLPSMNGIELYDRIQEMNMHDNLPTILISARLPKQEIAKRKITGMAKPLELDEFLQTIEQLLV
;
A
#
# COMPACT_ATOMS: atom_id res chain seq x y z
N MET A 1 -7.14 -31.75 20.41
CA MET A 1 -7.34 -31.43 20.11
C MET A 1 -7.26 -31.08 19.66
N PRO A 2 -7.42 -30.80 19.54
CA PRO A 2 -7.61 -30.24 19.20
C PRO A 2 -7.70 -29.81 18.80
N HIS A 3 -7.91 -29.55 18.86
CA HIS A 3 -8.15 -29.26 18.60
C HIS A 3 -8.27 -28.93 18.09
N ASN A 4 -8.37 -28.90 18.24
CA ASN A 4 -8.71 -28.57 17.83
C ASN A 4 -8.82 -28.31 17.27
N GLN A 5 -8.88 -28.29 17.27
CA GLN A 5 -9.20 -27.96 16.83
C GLN A 5 -9.45 -27.58 16.19
N GLU A 6 -9.53 -27.65 16.33
CA GLU A 6 -9.94 -27.21 15.84
C GLU A 6 -10.20 -26.73 15.21
N LEU A 7 -10.22 -26.83 15.44
CA LEU A 7 -10.59 -26.25 14.96
C LEU A 7 -10.82 -25.78 14.23
N SER A 8 -10.94 -25.73 14.26
CA SER A 8 -11.22 -25.14 13.61
C SER A 8 -11.28 -24.89 12.97
N ILE A 9 -11.44 -24.96 12.97
CA ILE A 9 -11.57 -24.56 12.38
C ILE A 9 -11.71 -24.48 11.57
N GLN A 10 -11.95 -24.45 11.62
CA GLN A 10 -12.14 -24.04 10.89
C GLN A 10 -12.34 -23.49 10.12
N GLY A 11 -12.94 -23.46 10.23
CA GLY A 11 -13.08 -22.64 9.65
C GLY A 11 -12.87 -21.99 9.51
N GLU A 12 -12.95 -21.79 9.68
CA GLU A 12 -12.51 -21.00 9.53
C GLU A 12 -11.92 -20.45 9.10
N SER A 13 -11.90 -20.73 8.93
CA SER A 13 -11.20 -20.22 8.54
C SER A 13 -11.10 -19.33 7.69
N LYS A 14 -11.86 -18.83 7.69
CA LYS A 14 -11.67 -17.81 7.02
C LYS A 14 -10.71 -17.09 7.58
N SER A 15 -9.75 -17.54 7.47
CA SER A 15 -8.63 -16.97 8.14
C SER A 15 -8.31 -15.63 7.53
N ILE A 16 -7.87 -14.74 8.37
CA ILE A 16 -7.39 -13.46 7.93
C ILE A 16 -6.00 -13.66 7.36
N SER A 17 -5.87 -13.32 6.07
CA SER A 17 -4.58 -13.37 5.41
C SER A 17 -3.81 -12.09 5.75
N VAL A 18 -2.66 -12.23 6.39
CA VAL A 18 -1.80 -11.09 6.72
C VAL A 18 -1.00 -10.73 5.48
N LYS A 19 -1.10 -9.48 5.06
CA LYS A 19 -0.45 -9.00 3.84
C LYS A 19 0.54 -7.90 4.15
N THR A 20 1.44 -7.63 3.22
CA THR A 20 2.44 -6.58 3.35
C THR A 20 2.03 -5.40 2.50
N ILE A 21 2.09 -4.21 3.07
CA ILE A 21 1.78 -2.96 2.41
C ILE A 21 3.04 -2.11 2.40
N LEU A 22 3.46 -1.65 1.22
CA LEU A 22 4.61 -0.77 1.11
C LEU A 22 4.13 0.67 1.02
N VAL A 23 4.59 1.50 1.94
CA VAL A 23 4.27 2.93 1.99
C VAL A 23 5.51 3.70 1.57
N VAL A 24 5.37 4.58 0.58
CA VAL A 24 6.45 5.43 0.10
C VAL A 24 6.08 6.88 0.40
N GLU A 25 6.76 7.46 1.37
CA GLU A 25 6.46 8.80 1.88
C GLU A 25 7.74 9.41 2.43
N ASP A 26 8.15 10.57 1.91
CA ASP A 26 9.40 11.20 2.34
C ASP A 26 9.28 11.94 3.67
N ASP A 27 8.08 12.37 4.05
CA ASP A 27 7.86 12.94 5.37
C ASP A 27 7.70 11.81 6.38
N THR A 28 8.71 11.64 7.24
CA THR A 28 8.74 10.51 8.16
C THR A 28 7.65 10.56 9.21
N ASP A 29 7.18 11.75 9.59
CA ASP A 29 6.08 11.86 10.53
C ASP A 29 4.78 11.37 9.90
N ILE A 30 4.51 11.79 8.67
CA ILE A 30 3.33 11.33 7.94
C ILE A 30 3.44 9.83 7.66
N GLY A 31 4.60 9.39 7.20
CA GLY A 31 4.82 7.98 6.90
C GLY A 31 4.62 7.09 8.11
N SER A 32 5.17 7.50 9.25
CA SER A 32 5.02 6.77 10.50
C SER A 32 3.57 6.73 10.96
N PHE A 33 2.85 7.84 10.78
CA PHE A 33 1.42 7.87 11.10
C PHE A 33 0.65 6.85 10.26
N LEU A 34 0.92 6.81 8.96
CA LEU A 34 0.23 5.88 8.07
C LEU A 34 0.54 4.43 8.44
N VAL A 35 1.81 4.13 8.68
CA VAL A 35 2.22 2.78 9.07
C VAL A 35 1.57 2.38 10.39
N GLN A 36 1.55 3.28 11.35
CA GLN A 36 0.94 3.00 12.65
C GLN A 36 -0.57 2.77 12.52
N ALA A 37 -1.25 3.59 11.73
CA ALA A 37 -2.68 3.44 11.52
C ALA A 37 -3.00 2.08 10.90
N ILE A 38 -2.23 1.68 9.88
CA ILE A 38 -2.42 0.37 9.25
C ILE A 38 -2.18 -0.74 10.26
N SER A 39 -1.11 -0.64 11.03
CA SER A 39 -0.73 -1.65 12.00
C SER A 39 -1.77 -1.82 13.11
N GLN A 40 -2.38 -0.72 13.55
CA GLN A 40 -3.34 -0.75 14.64
C GLN A 40 -4.74 -1.12 14.19
N GLU A 41 -5.12 -0.73 12.97
CA GLU A 41 -6.50 -0.87 12.53
C GLU A 41 -6.72 -2.01 11.54
N THR A 42 -5.65 -2.69 11.14
CA THR A 42 -5.75 -3.85 10.23
C THR A 42 -4.82 -4.95 10.72
N PRO A 43 -5.01 -6.20 10.22
CA PRO A 43 -4.09 -7.28 10.56
C PRO A 43 -2.80 -7.25 9.72
N HIS A 44 -2.63 -6.25 8.85
CA HIS A 44 -1.55 -6.27 7.86
C HIS A 44 -0.30 -5.56 8.36
N HIS A 45 0.84 -5.89 7.73
CA HIS A 45 2.12 -5.24 8.02
C HIS A 45 2.35 -4.12 7.02
N ALA A 46 2.81 -2.98 7.50
CA ALA A 46 3.19 -1.87 6.64
C ALA A 46 4.67 -1.58 6.81
N MET A 47 5.34 -1.33 5.70
CA MET A 47 6.74 -0.94 5.65
C MET A 47 6.84 0.45 5.07
N LEU A 48 7.70 1.28 5.63
CA LEU A 48 7.93 2.64 5.15
C LEU A 48 9.28 2.72 4.46
N VAL A 49 9.27 3.27 3.24
CA VAL A 49 10.50 3.76 2.60
C VAL A 49 10.27 5.23 2.26
N THR A 50 11.34 6.01 2.11
CA THR A 50 11.22 7.46 2.08
C THR A 50 11.51 8.09 0.73
N ASP A 51 11.88 7.30 -0.27
CA ASP A 51 12.02 7.81 -1.64
C ASP A 51 11.82 6.69 -2.65
N GLY A 52 11.74 7.07 -3.92
CA GLY A 52 11.46 6.12 -4.99
C GLY A 52 12.57 5.09 -5.19
N PHE A 53 13.81 5.48 -5.00
CA PHE A 53 14.91 4.53 -5.20
C PHE A 53 14.91 3.46 -4.11
N GLN A 54 14.61 3.83 -2.88
CA GLN A 54 14.44 2.86 -1.80
C GLN A 54 13.28 1.92 -2.09
N ALA A 55 12.19 2.45 -2.65
CA ALA A 55 11.04 1.62 -3.01
C ALA A 55 11.43 0.59 -4.07
N LEU A 56 12.11 1.03 -5.13
CA LEU A 56 12.52 0.12 -6.18
C LEU A 56 13.47 -0.96 -5.66
N LYS A 57 14.38 -0.59 -4.77
CA LYS A 57 15.29 -1.55 -4.16
C LYS A 57 14.53 -2.57 -3.31
N ALA A 58 13.59 -2.10 -2.49
CA ALA A 58 12.80 -3.00 -1.66
C ALA A 58 12.01 -3.99 -2.50
N LEU A 59 11.46 -3.52 -3.63
CA LEU A 59 10.61 -4.33 -4.48
C LEU A 59 11.37 -5.40 -5.26
N THR A 60 12.69 -5.39 -5.24
CA THR A 60 13.46 -6.52 -5.77
C THR A 60 13.42 -7.72 -4.83
N ASN A 61 13.10 -7.50 -3.56
CA ASN A 61 13.16 -8.54 -2.54
C ASN A 61 11.81 -8.88 -1.92
N ILE A 62 10.85 -7.99 -1.99
CA ILE A 62 9.53 -8.22 -1.39
C ILE A 62 8.44 -8.10 -2.44
N ARG A 63 7.31 -8.75 -2.17
CA ARG A 63 6.13 -8.67 -3.03
C ARG A 63 4.96 -8.18 -2.18
N PRO A 64 4.80 -6.85 -2.05
CA PRO A 64 3.67 -6.34 -1.28
C PRO A 64 2.36 -6.62 -2.01
N SER A 65 1.28 -6.59 -1.26
CA SER A 65 -0.06 -6.77 -1.80
C SER A 65 -0.73 -5.43 -2.12
N LEU A 66 -0.14 -4.35 -1.63
CA LEU A 66 -0.66 -2.99 -1.84
C LEU A 66 0.50 -2.02 -1.77
N LEU A 67 0.44 -1.00 -2.63
CA LEU A 67 1.42 0.07 -2.69
C LEU A 67 0.72 1.37 -2.37
N ILE A 68 1.29 2.17 -1.47
CA ILE A 68 0.77 3.49 -1.14
C ILE A 68 1.87 4.50 -1.42
N LEU A 69 1.62 5.40 -2.35
CA LEU A 69 2.62 6.36 -2.83
C LEU A 69 2.16 7.77 -2.56
N ASP A 70 3.03 8.59 -1.99
CA ASP A 70 2.86 10.03 -2.06
C ASP A 70 3.26 10.50 -3.46
N TYR A 71 2.53 11.44 -4.03
CA TYR A 71 2.88 11.98 -5.34
C TYR A 71 4.20 12.75 -5.28
N HIS A 72 4.37 13.58 -4.25
CA HIS A 72 5.55 14.43 -4.13
C HIS A 72 6.67 13.72 -3.38
N LEU A 73 7.54 13.07 -4.15
CA LEU A 73 8.70 12.38 -3.61
C LEU A 73 9.97 13.07 -4.14
N PRO A 74 11.09 12.97 -3.43
CA PRO A 74 12.34 13.51 -3.95
C PRO A 74 12.80 12.70 -5.16
N SER A 75 13.38 13.38 -6.14
CA SER A 75 14.02 12.82 -7.33
C SER A 75 13.08 12.23 -8.36
N MET A 76 11.91 11.73 -7.98
CA MET A 76 10.90 11.28 -8.93
C MET A 76 9.55 11.38 -8.24
N ASN A 77 8.49 11.69 -8.99
CA ASN A 77 7.16 11.75 -8.40
C ASN A 77 6.53 10.35 -8.35
N GLY A 78 5.36 10.27 -7.70
CA GLY A 78 4.70 8.98 -7.52
C GLY A 78 4.28 8.31 -8.82
N ILE A 79 3.91 9.08 -9.83
CA ILE A 79 3.55 8.52 -11.14
C ILE A 79 4.76 7.92 -11.82
N GLU A 80 5.90 8.63 -11.80
CA GLU A 80 7.14 8.10 -12.36
C GLU A 80 7.56 6.83 -11.66
N LEU A 81 7.42 6.80 -10.34
CA LEU A 81 7.74 5.61 -9.56
C LEU A 81 6.83 4.45 -9.96
N TYR A 82 5.52 4.71 -10.05
CA TYR A 82 4.58 3.68 -10.47
C TYR A 82 4.98 3.06 -11.80
N ASP A 83 5.32 3.91 -12.77
CA ASP A 83 5.71 3.44 -14.11
C ASP A 83 6.97 2.58 -14.06
N ARG A 84 7.95 2.98 -13.25
CA ARG A 84 9.16 2.19 -13.09
C ARG A 84 8.89 0.83 -12.45
N ILE A 85 7.96 0.80 -11.49
CA ILE A 85 7.57 -0.46 -10.87
C ILE A 85 6.93 -1.40 -11.89
N GLN A 86 6.08 -0.85 -12.77
CA GLN A 86 5.47 -1.67 -13.81
C GLN A 86 6.53 -2.23 -14.78
N GLU A 87 7.57 -1.47 -15.05
CA GLU A 87 8.65 -1.92 -15.93
C GLU A 87 9.46 -3.06 -15.36
N MET A 88 9.41 -3.26 -14.04
CA MET A 88 10.12 -4.38 -13.42
C MET A 88 9.53 -5.74 -13.80
N ASN A 89 8.28 -5.76 -14.23
CA ASN A 89 7.56 -7.00 -14.61
C ASN A 89 7.51 -8.04 -13.48
N MET A 90 7.60 -7.58 -12.24
CA MET A 90 7.54 -8.44 -11.06
C MET A 90 6.31 -8.18 -10.21
N HIS A 91 5.62 -7.09 -10.49
CA HIS A 91 4.53 -6.62 -9.62
C HIS A 91 3.30 -6.29 -10.47
N ASP A 92 2.92 -7.21 -11.35
CA ASP A 92 1.76 -7.03 -12.21
C ASP A 92 0.49 -6.94 -11.38
N ASN A 93 -0.37 -5.98 -11.74
CA ASN A 93 -1.66 -5.80 -11.07
C ASN A 93 -1.55 -5.49 -9.57
N LEU A 94 -0.42 -4.90 -9.16
CA LEU A 94 -0.26 -4.47 -7.77
C LEU A 94 -1.18 -3.28 -7.52
N PRO A 95 -2.19 -3.43 -6.64
CA PRO A 95 -3.06 -2.30 -6.32
C PRO A 95 -2.25 -1.15 -5.75
N THR A 96 -2.58 0.06 -6.16
CA THR A 96 -1.80 1.23 -5.80
C THR A 96 -2.73 2.38 -5.43
N ILE A 97 -2.45 3.01 -4.29
CA ILE A 97 -3.07 4.26 -3.86
C ILE A 97 -2.04 5.37 -4.04
N LEU A 98 -2.43 6.43 -4.75
CA LEU A 98 -1.60 7.63 -4.89
C LEU A 98 -2.23 8.76 -4.09
N ILE A 99 -1.45 9.36 -3.21
CA ILE A 99 -1.92 10.41 -2.31
C ILE A 99 -1.32 11.74 -2.74
N SER A 100 -2.14 12.78 -2.88
CA SER A 100 -1.67 14.10 -3.26
C SER A 100 -2.66 15.18 -2.85
N ALA A 101 -2.14 16.36 -2.53
CA ALA A 101 -3.00 17.52 -2.29
C ALA A 101 -3.75 17.92 -3.57
N ARG A 102 -3.12 17.71 -4.72
CA ARG A 102 -3.73 17.95 -6.03
C ARG A 102 -3.50 16.71 -6.88
N LEU A 103 -4.54 15.92 -7.06
CA LEU A 103 -4.42 14.65 -7.78
C LEU A 103 -4.18 14.90 -9.28
N PRO A 104 -3.18 14.24 -9.86
CA PRO A 104 -2.94 14.29 -11.30
C PRO A 104 -3.95 13.40 -12.04
N LYS A 105 -5.17 13.89 -12.18
CA LYS A 105 -6.31 13.06 -12.58
C LYS A 105 -6.13 12.39 -13.94
N GLN A 106 -5.53 13.11 -14.89
CA GLN A 106 -5.32 12.54 -16.22
C GLN A 106 -4.30 11.41 -16.18
N GLU A 107 -3.26 11.55 -15.38
CA GLU A 107 -2.24 10.51 -15.26
C GLU A 107 -2.77 9.29 -14.52
N ILE A 108 -3.58 9.52 -13.50
CA ILE A 108 -4.23 8.43 -12.77
C ILE A 108 -5.18 7.65 -13.68
N ALA A 109 -5.93 8.37 -14.52
CA ALA A 109 -6.92 7.74 -15.41
C ALA A 109 -6.29 6.78 -16.42
N LYS A 110 -5.02 7.00 -16.77
CA LYS A 110 -4.31 6.14 -17.72
C LYS A 110 -3.74 4.89 -17.08
N ARG A 111 -3.85 4.76 -15.77
CA ARG A 111 -3.21 3.71 -15.00
C ARG A 111 -4.21 3.10 -14.03
N LYS A 112 -3.85 1.96 -13.46
CA LYS A 112 -4.69 1.30 -12.46
C LYS A 112 -4.31 1.81 -11.08
N ILE A 113 -4.61 3.07 -10.81
CA ILE A 113 -4.27 3.75 -9.57
C ILE A 113 -5.53 4.30 -8.95
N THR A 114 -5.66 4.15 -7.62
CA THR A 114 -6.71 4.81 -6.85
C THR A 114 -6.12 6.08 -6.25
N GLY A 115 -6.66 7.23 -6.64
CA GLY A 115 -6.20 8.52 -6.10
C GLY A 115 -6.93 8.88 -4.83
N MET A 116 -6.21 9.41 -3.85
CA MET A 116 -6.80 9.93 -2.63
C MET A 116 -6.23 11.32 -2.35
N ALA A 117 -7.10 12.28 -2.13
CA ALA A 117 -6.68 13.66 -1.92
C ALA A 117 -6.29 13.90 -0.47
N LYS A 118 -5.33 14.80 -0.28
CA LYS A 118 -5.01 15.31 1.06
C LYS A 118 -5.91 16.48 1.40
N PRO A 119 -6.30 16.66 2.66
CA PRO A 119 -5.93 15.82 3.80
C PRO A 119 -6.69 14.50 3.77
N LEU A 120 -5.99 13.42 4.14
CA LEU A 120 -6.60 12.10 4.19
C LEU A 120 -7.62 12.02 5.32
N GLU A 121 -8.75 11.41 5.02
CA GLU A 121 -9.72 11.06 6.02
C GLU A 121 -9.44 9.59 6.40
N LEU A 122 -9.17 9.34 7.67
CA LEU A 122 -8.60 8.06 8.09
C LEU A 122 -9.53 6.88 7.80
N ASP A 123 -10.83 7.02 8.09
CA ASP A 123 -11.76 5.91 7.87
C ASP A 123 -11.87 5.57 6.39
N GLU A 124 -11.91 6.59 5.54
CA GLU A 124 -11.96 6.38 4.10
C GLU A 124 -10.68 5.69 3.61
N PHE A 125 -9.55 6.11 4.14
CA PHE A 125 -8.25 5.52 3.79
C PHE A 125 -8.23 4.03 4.15
N LEU A 126 -8.65 3.69 5.36
CA LEU A 126 -8.66 2.30 5.82
C LEU A 126 -9.66 1.45 5.05
N GLN A 127 -10.83 1.99 4.72
CA GLN A 127 -11.80 1.30 3.88
C GLN A 127 -11.24 1.01 2.50
N THR A 128 -10.55 1.99 1.91
CA THR A 128 -9.96 1.83 0.58
C THR A 128 -8.91 0.72 0.59
N ILE A 129 -8.08 0.68 1.63
CA ILE A 129 -7.10 -0.40 1.78
C ILE A 129 -7.81 -1.75 1.79
N GLU A 130 -8.86 -1.86 2.60
CA GLU A 130 -9.58 -3.12 2.74
C GLU A 130 -10.19 -3.56 1.41
N GLN A 131 -10.77 -2.64 0.68
CA GLN A 131 -11.37 -2.93 -0.63
C GLN A 131 -10.35 -3.42 -1.63
N LEU A 132 -9.16 -2.82 -1.62
CA LEU A 132 -8.12 -3.17 -2.58
C LEU A 132 -7.43 -4.49 -2.24
N LEU A 133 -7.50 -4.93 -1.00
CA LEU A 133 -6.85 -6.16 -0.56
C LEU A 133 -7.75 -7.40 -0.60
N VAL A 134 -8.97 -7.23 -1.03
CA VAL A 134 -9.94 -8.34 -1.11
C VAL A 134 -9.57 -9.35 -2.18
#